data_30427c828412de275e5e3a97547faf07
#
_entry.id   30427c828412de275e5e3a97547faf07
#
_cell.length_a   1.000
_cell.length_b   1.000
_cell.length_c   1.000
_cell.angle_alpha   90.00
_cell.angle_beta   90.00
_cell.angle_gamma   90.00
#
_symmetry.space_group_name_H-M   'P 1'
#
loop_
_entity.id
_entity.type
_entity.pdbx_description
1 polymer ?
#
loop_
_entity_poly.entity_id
_entity_poly.type
_entity_poly.pdbx_seq_one_letter_code
_entity_poly.pdbx_strand_id
1 'polypeptide(L)'
;MLDKTLNIRGTLTSLATPLVMGILNITPDSFYAGSRKQTETAIEDRIREILSEGGDWIDIGGYSSRLDAAEVTPEEEMRRLEFALHILNKHYPDIPVSVDTFRAGIARRCVEEYGVAIINDISGGELDADMFQTVADLKVPYIMMHMRGTPQTKQRHTDYPDMMEEIMLYFSRKVRRLRLLGVNDIILDPGFGFSKTLEQNYQLMSHLKEFSIFELPLLVGVSRKSMIYKLLGGTPADSLNGTTVLNTFALLNGANILRVHDVREAVEAIRVIGQMTNK
;
A
#
# COMPACT_ATOMS: atom_id res chain seq x y z
N MET A 1 -0.72 -6.09 -24.04
CA MET A 1 -0.52 -6.67 -22.70
C MET A 1 -1.84 -7.32 -22.29
N LEU A 2 -1.80 -8.51 -21.69
CA LEU A 2 -3.01 -9.09 -21.10
C LEU A 2 -3.49 -8.19 -19.97
N ASP A 3 -4.81 -7.94 -19.89
CA ASP A 3 -5.40 -7.17 -18.83
C ASP A 3 -5.20 -7.93 -17.51
N LYS A 4 -4.54 -7.28 -16.55
CA LYS A 4 -4.36 -7.83 -15.22
C LYS A 4 -5.68 -7.76 -14.45
N THR A 5 -6.00 -8.80 -13.71
CA THR A 5 -7.20 -8.88 -12.87
C THR A 5 -6.84 -9.35 -11.48
N LEU A 6 -7.66 -9.01 -10.50
CA LEU A 6 -7.60 -9.48 -9.12
C LEU A 6 -8.96 -10.00 -8.69
N ASN A 7 -8.98 -11.06 -7.91
CA ASN A 7 -10.20 -11.55 -7.29
C ASN A 7 -10.47 -10.82 -5.97
N ILE A 8 -11.36 -9.84 -6.01
CA ILE A 8 -11.78 -9.08 -4.83
C ILE A 8 -13.13 -9.61 -4.34
N ARG A 9 -13.15 -10.29 -3.19
CA ARG A 9 -14.37 -10.86 -2.60
C ARG A 9 -15.18 -11.73 -3.60
N GLY A 10 -14.49 -12.53 -4.41
CA GLY A 10 -15.12 -13.40 -5.42
C GLY A 10 -15.46 -12.74 -6.75
N THR A 11 -15.19 -11.44 -6.90
CA THR A 11 -15.40 -10.69 -8.16
C THR A 11 -14.07 -10.37 -8.83
N LEU A 12 -13.94 -10.69 -10.12
CA LEU A 12 -12.76 -10.31 -10.90
C LEU A 12 -12.79 -8.81 -11.20
N THR A 13 -11.85 -8.10 -10.59
CA THR A 13 -11.64 -6.66 -10.77
C THR A 13 -10.54 -6.45 -11.82
N SER A 14 -10.87 -5.75 -12.92
CA SER A 14 -9.89 -5.38 -13.96
C SER A 14 -8.99 -4.24 -13.49
N LEU A 15 -7.71 -4.32 -13.84
CA LEU A 15 -6.71 -3.29 -13.67
C LEU A 15 -6.31 -2.63 -15.00
N ALA A 16 -7.15 -2.76 -16.04
CA ALA A 16 -6.94 -2.10 -17.32
C ALA A 16 -6.89 -0.58 -17.16
N THR A 17 -7.73 -0.03 -16.30
CA THR A 17 -7.59 1.33 -15.76
C THR A 17 -6.91 1.24 -14.40
N PRO A 18 -5.82 1.99 -14.15
CA PRO A 18 -5.20 2.03 -12.84
C PRO A 18 -6.17 2.49 -11.75
N LEU A 19 -6.01 1.93 -10.53
CA LEU A 19 -6.86 2.20 -9.37
C LEU A 19 -6.18 3.14 -8.38
N VAL A 20 -6.99 3.85 -7.59
CA VAL A 20 -6.53 4.70 -6.49
C VAL A 20 -6.89 4.07 -5.15
N MET A 21 -5.89 3.80 -4.33
CA MET A 21 -5.99 3.33 -2.96
C MET A 21 -5.75 4.49 -2.00
N GLY A 22 -6.81 4.97 -1.37
CA GLY A 22 -6.73 6.06 -0.40
C GLY A 22 -6.24 5.59 0.96
N ILE A 23 -5.31 6.33 1.56
CA ILE A 23 -4.71 6.01 2.87
C ILE A 23 -5.61 6.51 4.00
N LEU A 24 -5.92 5.62 4.94
CA LEU A 24 -6.59 5.91 6.21
C LEU A 24 -5.75 5.39 7.38
N ASN A 25 -4.86 6.23 7.91
CA ASN A 25 -4.03 5.87 9.06
C ASN A 25 -4.81 6.04 10.37
N ILE A 26 -4.90 4.98 11.17
CA ILE A 26 -5.54 4.98 12.49
C ILE A 26 -4.46 5.01 13.57
N THR A 27 -3.67 6.07 13.58
CA THR A 27 -2.61 6.27 14.56
C THR A 27 -2.98 7.37 15.56
N PRO A 28 -2.43 7.37 16.80
CA PRO A 28 -2.72 8.41 17.79
C PRO A 28 -2.51 9.82 17.27
N ASP A 29 -1.45 10.04 16.50
CA ASP A 29 -1.12 11.34 15.92
C ASP A 29 -2.12 11.82 14.86
N SER A 30 -2.89 10.87 14.29
CA SER A 30 -3.84 11.19 13.23
C SER A 30 -5.25 11.50 13.75
N PHE A 31 -5.68 10.88 14.88
CA PHE A 31 -7.09 10.93 15.30
C PHE A 31 -7.34 11.04 16.80
N TYR A 32 -6.33 10.82 17.68
CA TYR A 32 -6.57 10.70 19.14
C TYR A 32 -6.44 12.01 19.94
N ALA A 33 -6.45 13.18 19.30
CA ALA A 33 -6.41 14.48 19.99
C ALA A 33 -7.72 14.86 20.70
N GLY A 34 -8.75 14.00 20.65
CA GLY A 34 -10.08 14.30 21.18
C GLY A 34 -10.82 13.12 21.81
N SER A 35 -12.12 13.28 22.01
CA SER A 35 -13.01 12.23 22.48
C SER A 35 -13.21 11.12 21.41
N ARG A 36 -13.69 9.93 21.84
CA ARG A 36 -14.02 8.82 20.93
C ARG A 36 -14.96 9.27 19.79
N LYS A 37 -15.92 10.14 20.07
CA LYS A 37 -16.86 10.67 19.06
C LYS A 37 -16.16 11.56 18.03
N GLN A 38 -15.20 12.38 18.45
CA GLN A 38 -14.40 13.20 17.51
C GLN A 38 -13.53 12.33 16.59
N THR A 39 -12.96 11.24 17.13
CA THR A 39 -12.19 10.27 16.37
C THR A 39 -13.05 9.55 15.32
N GLU A 40 -14.28 9.12 15.69
CA GLU A 40 -15.25 8.50 14.78
C GLU A 40 -15.59 9.44 13.62
N THR A 41 -15.95 10.68 13.92
CA THR A 41 -16.27 11.71 12.92
C THR A 41 -15.07 11.95 11.97
N ALA A 42 -13.86 12.06 12.51
CA ALA A 42 -12.66 12.29 11.68
C ALA A 42 -12.37 11.11 10.73
N ILE A 43 -12.59 9.87 11.18
CA ILE A 43 -12.48 8.68 10.33
C ILE A 43 -13.55 8.69 9.24
N GLU A 44 -14.81 8.95 9.59
CA GLU A 44 -15.90 9.04 8.62
C GLU A 44 -15.68 10.17 7.58
N ASP A 45 -15.19 11.33 8.03
CA ASP A 45 -14.87 12.44 7.14
C ASP A 45 -13.79 12.05 6.14
N ARG A 46 -12.73 11.38 6.61
CA ARG A 46 -11.66 10.91 5.72
C ARG A 46 -12.14 9.84 4.74
N ILE A 47 -12.98 8.90 5.18
CA ILE A 47 -13.59 7.91 4.29
C ILE A 47 -14.43 8.61 3.21
N ARG A 48 -15.29 9.55 3.60
CA ARG A 48 -16.11 10.33 2.65
C ARG A 48 -15.26 11.13 1.67
N GLU A 49 -14.18 11.74 2.13
CA GLU A 49 -13.23 12.45 1.28
C GLU A 49 -12.64 11.51 0.23
N ILE A 50 -12.05 10.37 0.64
CA ILE A 50 -11.47 9.38 -0.27
C ILE A 50 -12.49 8.96 -1.35
N LEU A 51 -13.71 8.61 -0.95
CA LEU A 51 -14.74 8.13 -1.86
C LEU A 51 -15.27 9.25 -2.78
N SER A 52 -15.51 10.44 -2.25
CA SER A 52 -16.01 11.58 -3.04
C SER A 52 -14.99 12.09 -4.06
N GLU A 53 -13.71 11.88 -3.80
CA GLU A 53 -12.62 12.21 -4.70
C GLU A 53 -12.34 11.12 -5.76
N GLY A 54 -13.02 9.97 -5.67
CA GLY A 54 -12.96 8.88 -6.64
C GLY A 54 -11.93 7.81 -6.29
N GLY A 55 -11.60 7.64 -5.01
CA GLY A 55 -10.81 6.50 -4.53
C GLY A 55 -11.57 5.19 -4.70
N ASP A 56 -10.88 4.17 -5.22
CA ASP A 56 -11.46 2.85 -5.48
C ASP A 56 -11.37 1.93 -4.26
N TRP A 57 -10.28 2.01 -3.50
CA TRP A 57 -9.99 1.20 -2.32
C TRP A 57 -9.56 2.07 -1.15
N ILE A 58 -9.74 1.57 0.06
CA ILE A 58 -9.25 2.21 1.30
C ILE A 58 -8.22 1.27 1.94
N ASP A 59 -7.02 1.80 2.23
CA ASP A 59 -5.99 1.07 2.97
C ASP A 59 -5.89 1.59 4.39
N ILE A 60 -6.21 0.74 5.36
CA ILE A 60 -6.20 1.10 6.79
C ILE A 60 -4.98 0.52 7.49
N GLY A 61 -4.31 1.35 8.30
CA GLY A 61 -3.16 0.94 9.10
C GLY A 61 -3.27 1.36 10.56
N GLY A 62 -3.16 0.40 11.48
CA GLY A 62 -3.11 0.64 12.93
C GLY A 62 -1.69 0.84 13.47
N TYR A 63 -0.67 0.57 12.66
CA TYR A 63 0.75 0.65 12.97
C TYR A 63 1.41 1.78 12.18
N SER A 64 2.27 2.56 12.82
CA SER A 64 3.03 3.60 12.13
C SER A 64 4.42 3.07 11.75
N SER A 65 4.76 3.13 10.48
CA SER A 65 6.08 2.76 9.98
C SER A 65 7.12 3.90 10.08
N ARG A 66 6.80 5.03 10.75
CA ARG A 66 7.74 6.12 10.99
C ARG A 66 8.84 5.67 11.95
N LEU A 67 10.06 6.24 11.80
CA LEU A 67 11.24 5.84 12.59
C LEU A 67 11.10 6.15 14.08
N ASP A 68 10.38 7.21 14.41
CA ASP A 68 10.13 7.73 15.76
C ASP A 68 8.82 7.23 16.39
N ALA A 69 8.07 6.38 15.66
CA ALA A 69 6.82 5.86 16.18
C ALA A 69 7.06 4.86 17.31
N ALA A 70 6.25 4.98 18.37
CA ALA A 70 6.25 3.99 19.43
C ALA A 70 5.85 2.61 18.90
N GLU A 71 6.45 1.56 19.47
CA GLU A 71 6.07 0.20 19.17
C GLU A 71 4.61 -0.05 19.58
N VAL A 72 3.86 -0.67 18.68
CA VAL A 72 2.44 -0.98 18.87
C VAL A 72 2.30 -2.48 19.08
N THR A 73 1.70 -2.88 20.20
CA THR A 73 1.42 -4.31 20.45
C THR A 73 0.37 -4.83 19.47
N PRO A 74 0.30 -6.15 19.23
CA PRO A 74 -0.74 -6.75 18.38
C PRO A 74 -2.17 -6.41 18.85
N GLU A 75 -2.40 -6.38 20.17
CA GLU A 75 -3.70 -6.07 20.78
C GLU A 75 -4.10 -4.62 20.48
N GLU A 76 -3.18 -3.68 20.62
CA GLU A 76 -3.44 -2.27 20.35
C GLU A 76 -3.62 -2.01 18.87
N GLU A 77 -2.84 -2.67 17.99
CA GLU A 77 -3.03 -2.58 16.54
C GLU A 77 -4.42 -3.07 16.15
N MET A 78 -4.81 -4.26 16.65
CA MET A 78 -6.13 -4.80 16.37
C MET A 78 -7.25 -3.90 16.88
N ARG A 79 -7.13 -3.35 18.10
CA ARG A 79 -8.12 -2.42 18.67
C ARG A 79 -8.34 -1.19 17.79
N ARG A 80 -7.27 -0.64 17.20
CA ARG A 80 -7.35 0.50 16.28
C ARG A 80 -8.05 0.10 14.98
N LEU A 81 -7.66 -1.03 14.40
CA LEU A 81 -8.26 -1.55 13.16
C LEU A 81 -9.73 -1.87 13.34
N GLU A 82 -10.12 -2.56 14.43
CA GLU A 82 -11.51 -2.88 14.75
C GLU A 82 -12.40 -1.65 14.74
N PHE A 83 -11.93 -0.55 15.33
CA PHE A 83 -12.71 0.68 15.40
C PHE A 83 -13.04 1.24 14.00
N ALA A 84 -12.05 1.30 13.11
CA ALA A 84 -12.26 1.76 11.75
C ALA A 84 -13.07 0.76 10.90
N LEU A 85 -12.81 -0.54 11.07
CA LEU A 85 -13.52 -1.60 10.36
C LEU A 85 -15.01 -1.64 10.70
N HIS A 86 -15.39 -1.39 11.96
CA HIS A 86 -16.80 -1.26 12.33
C HIS A 86 -17.50 -0.11 11.60
N ILE A 87 -16.84 1.05 11.46
CA ILE A 87 -17.37 2.21 10.75
C ILE A 87 -17.55 1.87 9.26
N LEU A 88 -16.51 1.28 8.64
CA LEU A 88 -16.52 0.90 7.24
C LEU A 88 -17.61 -0.13 6.94
N ASN A 89 -17.71 -1.21 7.71
CA ASN A 89 -18.71 -2.25 7.49
C ASN A 89 -20.14 -1.74 7.70
N LYS A 90 -20.35 -0.79 8.62
CA LYS A 90 -21.67 -0.22 8.91
C LYS A 90 -22.16 0.73 7.82
N HIS A 91 -21.27 1.58 7.29
CA HIS A 91 -21.65 2.69 6.42
C HIS A 91 -21.21 2.52 4.97
N TYR A 92 -20.19 1.67 4.70
CA TYR A 92 -19.56 1.50 3.38
C TYR A 92 -19.23 0.04 3.07
N PRO A 93 -20.19 -0.92 3.20
CA PRO A 93 -19.91 -2.36 3.13
C PRO A 93 -19.37 -2.83 1.77
N ASP A 94 -19.68 -2.10 0.70
CA ASP A 94 -19.30 -2.47 -0.67
C ASP A 94 -17.88 -2.04 -1.05
N ILE A 95 -17.26 -1.15 -0.26
CA ILE A 95 -15.93 -0.65 -0.57
C ILE A 95 -14.87 -1.71 -0.24
N PRO A 96 -13.98 -2.06 -1.18
CA PRO A 96 -12.85 -2.92 -0.88
C PRO A 96 -11.89 -2.26 0.11
N VAL A 97 -11.67 -2.94 1.24
CA VAL A 97 -10.76 -2.48 2.29
C VAL A 97 -9.51 -3.35 2.27
N SER A 98 -8.36 -2.69 2.28
CA SER A 98 -7.04 -3.26 2.54
C SER A 98 -6.61 -2.99 3.98
N VAL A 99 -5.92 -3.93 4.60
CA VAL A 99 -5.29 -3.75 5.92
C VAL A 99 -3.78 -3.79 5.79
N ASP A 100 -3.12 -2.68 6.21
CA ASP A 100 -1.67 -2.56 6.31
C ASP A 100 -1.21 -3.20 7.62
N THR A 101 -0.78 -4.45 7.54
CA THR A 101 -0.24 -5.23 8.67
C THR A 101 0.76 -6.27 8.22
N PHE A 102 1.82 -6.46 8.99
CA PHE A 102 2.80 -7.54 8.80
C PHE A 102 2.59 -8.72 9.76
N ARG A 103 1.46 -8.75 10.49
CA ARG A 103 1.13 -9.78 11.48
C ARG A 103 0.04 -10.71 10.94
N ALA A 104 0.39 -11.98 10.75
CA ALA A 104 -0.51 -13.00 10.20
C ALA A 104 -1.80 -13.17 11.01
N GLY A 105 -1.70 -13.15 12.35
CA GLY A 105 -2.87 -13.25 13.23
C GLY A 105 -3.84 -12.07 13.10
N ILE A 106 -3.34 -10.85 12.90
CA ILE A 106 -4.16 -9.66 12.65
C ILE A 106 -4.79 -9.75 11.26
N ALA A 107 -4.01 -10.11 10.23
CA ALA A 107 -4.51 -10.31 8.88
C ALA A 107 -5.69 -11.30 8.86
N ARG A 108 -5.54 -12.45 9.53
CA ARG A 108 -6.60 -13.48 9.64
C ARG A 108 -7.85 -12.92 10.29
N ARG A 109 -7.75 -12.28 11.45
CA ARG A 109 -8.90 -11.69 12.13
C ARG A 109 -9.61 -10.62 11.28
N CYS A 110 -8.85 -9.74 10.63
CA CYS A 110 -9.43 -8.70 9.78
C CYS A 110 -10.23 -9.27 8.62
N VAL A 111 -9.75 -10.36 8.00
CA VAL A 111 -10.48 -11.01 6.89
C VAL A 111 -11.67 -11.81 7.40
N GLU A 112 -11.48 -12.69 8.40
CA GLU A 112 -12.52 -13.62 8.85
C GLU A 112 -13.64 -12.93 9.62
N GLU A 113 -13.32 -11.94 10.46
CA GLU A 113 -14.31 -11.26 11.33
C GLU A 113 -14.91 -10.00 10.69
N TYR A 114 -14.16 -9.32 9.82
CA TYR A 114 -14.56 -8.01 9.26
C TYR A 114 -14.68 -7.98 7.74
N GLY A 115 -14.38 -9.08 7.05
CA GLY A 115 -14.51 -9.16 5.59
C GLY A 115 -13.52 -8.26 4.83
N VAL A 116 -12.35 -7.99 5.42
CA VAL A 116 -11.27 -7.27 4.72
C VAL A 116 -10.93 -7.98 3.42
N ALA A 117 -10.78 -7.22 2.35
CA ALA A 117 -10.64 -7.74 1.00
C ALA A 117 -9.20 -7.98 0.57
N ILE A 118 -8.23 -7.27 1.15
CA ILE A 118 -6.84 -7.24 0.69
C ILE A 118 -5.92 -7.16 1.92
N ILE A 119 -4.79 -7.87 1.92
CA ILE A 119 -3.74 -7.72 2.91
C ILE A 119 -2.56 -6.98 2.29
N ASN A 120 -2.14 -5.88 2.93
CA ASN A 120 -0.98 -5.08 2.56
C ASN A 120 0.13 -5.28 3.59
N ASP A 121 1.21 -5.97 3.20
CA ASP A 121 2.30 -6.31 4.12
C ASP A 121 3.60 -5.62 3.70
N ILE A 122 3.97 -4.60 4.48
CA ILE A 122 5.20 -3.82 4.27
C ILE A 122 6.48 -4.65 4.44
N SER A 123 6.40 -5.83 5.05
CA SER A 123 7.55 -6.74 5.26
C SER A 123 7.68 -7.80 4.17
N GLY A 124 6.62 -8.00 3.36
CA GLY A 124 6.57 -9.07 2.37
C GLY A 124 6.80 -10.46 3.00
N GLY A 125 6.25 -10.69 4.20
CA GLY A 125 6.35 -11.94 4.94
C GLY A 125 7.67 -12.17 5.67
N GLU A 126 8.53 -11.14 5.84
CA GLU A 126 9.79 -11.28 6.57
C GLU A 126 9.63 -11.17 8.08
N LEU A 127 8.64 -10.44 8.56
CA LEU A 127 8.43 -10.18 9.99
C LEU A 127 7.49 -11.19 10.66
N ASP A 128 6.75 -11.99 9.87
CA ASP A 128 5.89 -13.06 10.36
C ASP A 128 5.97 -14.26 9.42
N ALA A 129 6.53 -15.36 9.89
CA ALA A 129 6.76 -16.57 9.08
C ALA A 129 5.46 -17.25 8.62
N ASP A 130 4.34 -16.99 9.32
CA ASP A 130 3.03 -17.56 9.05
C ASP A 130 2.23 -16.75 8.03
N MET A 131 2.69 -15.54 7.65
CA MET A 131 1.94 -14.63 6.76
C MET A 131 1.60 -15.28 5.41
N PHE A 132 2.54 -15.93 4.75
CA PHE A 132 2.31 -16.53 3.44
C PHE A 132 1.29 -17.66 3.48
N GLN A 133 1.36 -18.51 4.51
CA GLN A 133 0.37 -19.58 4.70
C GLN A 133 -1.00 -18.99 5.03
N THR A 134 -1.03 -17.97 5.90
CA THR A 134 -2.29 -17.27 6.25
C THR A 134 -2.97 -16.68 5.01
N VAL A 135 -2.23 -15.98 4.16
CA VAL A 135 -2.80 -15.41 2.92
C VAL A 135 -3.30 -16.51 1.97
N ALA A 136 -2.57 -17.62 1.87
CA ALA A 136 -2.99 -18.77 1.07
C ALA A 136 -4.30 -19.39 1.57
N ASP A 137 -4.46 -19.52 2.89
CA ASP A 137 -5.68 -20.04 3.52
C ASP A 137 -6.87 -19.08 3.29
N LEU A 138 -6.64 -17.78 3.43
CA LEU A 138 -7.66 -16.73 3.33
C LEU A 138 -8.11 -16.48 1.89
N LYS A 139 -7.27 -16.79 0.89
CA LYS A 139 -7.54 -16.58 -0.55
C LYS A 139 -7.90 -15.15 -0.91
N VAL A 140 -7.24 -14.17 -0.28
CA VAL A 140 -7.37 -12.74 -0.56
C VAL A 140 -6.14 -12.23 -1.31
N PRO A 141 -6.25 -11.17 -2.11
CA PRO A 141 -5.11 -10.49 -2.69
C PRO A 141 -4.10 -10.04 -1.65
N TYR A 142 -2.83 -10.19 -2.00
CA TYR A 142 -1.71 -9.87 -1.13
C TYR A 142 -0.77 -8.85 -1.77
N ILE A 143 -0.64 -7.70 -1.14
CA ILE A 143 0.34 -6.68 -1.50
C ILE A 143 1.62 -7.00 -0.76
N MET A 144 2.65 -7.36 -1.53
CA MET A 144 3.96 -7.75 -1.03
C MET A 144 4.95 -6.63 -1.30
N MET A 145 5.41 -5.95 -0.21
CA MET A 145 6.37 -4.86 -0.35
C MET A 145 7.81 -5.34 -0.11
N HIS A 146 8.75 -4.70 -0.81
CA HIS A 146 10.18 -4.86 -0.57
C HIS A 146 10.68 -3.92 0.52
N MET A 147 11.20 -4.49 1.60
CA MET A 147 11.92 -3.80 2.66
C MET A 147 13.04 -4.69 3.20
N ARG A 148 14.16 -4.10 3.64
CA ARG A 148 15.22 -4.78 4.41
C ARG A 148 15.17 -4.32 5.87
N GLY A 149 15.33 -5.25 6.81
CA GLY A 149 15.21 -4.99 8.24
C GLY A 149 13.78 -4.83 8.72
N THR A 150 13.57 -3.98 9.71
CA THR A 150 12.27 -3.66 10.29
C THR A 150 11.86 -2.20 9.99
N PRO A 151 10.60 -1.79 10.21
CA PRO A 151 10.20 -0.40 10.05
C PRO A 151 11.09 0.59 10.81
N GLN A 152 11.61 0.21 12.00
CA GLN A 152 12.49 1.04 12.83
C GLN A 152 13.94 1.05 12.34
N THR A 153 14.41 -0.03 11.70
CA THR A 153 15.82 -0.17 11.28
C THR A 153 16.04 0.05 9.79
N LYS A 154 14.98 0.15 8.99
CA LYS A 154 15.02 0.23 7.51
C LYS A 154 16.03 1.23 6.95
N GLN A 155 16.24 2.37 7.60
CA GLN A 155 17.19 3.39 7.12
C GLN A 155 18.67 2.98 7.29
N ARG A 156 18.96 1.93 8.04
CA ARG A 156 20.30 1.38 8.23
C ARG A 156 20.68 0.32 7.19
N HIS A 157 19.72 -0.12 6.37
CA HIS A 157 19.88 -1.22 5.42
C HIS A 157 19.83 -0.72 3.97
N THR A 158 20.60 0.31 3.68
CA THR A 158 20.68 0.94 2.34
C THR A 158 21.91 0.53 1.54
N ASP A 159 22.73 -0.36 2.08
CA ASP A 159 23.93 -0.86 1.42
C ASP A 159 23.57 -2.02 0.49
N TYR A 160 23.55 -1.76 -0.81
CA TYR A 160 23.27 -2.73 -1.87
C TYR A 160 24.47 -2.80 -2.81
N PRO A 161 25.06 -3.99 -3.04
CA PRO A 161 26.00 -4.21 -4.15
C PRO A 161 25.37 -3.88 -5.51
N ASP A 162 24.18 -4.43 -5.79
CA ASP A 162 23.28 -4.06 -6.88
C ASP A 162 21.84 -4.08 -6.37
N MET A 163 21.27 -2.88 -6.20
CA MET A 163 19.95 -2.74 -5.61
C MET A 163 18.85 -3.35 -6.50
N MET A 164 18.93 -3.14 -7.82
CA MET A 164 17.87 -3.62 -8.70
C MET A 164 17.91 -5.14 -8.82
N GLU A 165 19.09 -5.74 -8.95
CA GLU A 165 19.24 -7.19 -8.95
C GLU A 165 18.67 -7.82 -7.67
N GLU A 166 19.02 -7.27 -6.49
CA GLU A 166 18.55 -7.79 -5.22
C GLU A 166 17.03 -7.69 -5.06
N ILE A 167 16.42 -6.56 -5.47
CA ILE A 167 14.97 -6.37 -5.43
C ILE A 167 14.27 -7.37 -6.38
N MET A 168 14.78 -7.55 -7.57
CA MET A 168 14.20 -8.49 -8.53
C MET A 168 14.32 -9.94 -8.05
N LEU A 169 15.45 -10.33 -7.47
CA LEU A 169 15.64 -11.66 -6.86
C LEU A 169 14.72 -11.86 -5.63
N TYR A 170 14.54 -10.83 -4.81
CA TYR A 170 13.62 -10.86 -3.67
C TYR A 170 12.20 -11.21 -4.14
N PHE A 171 11.67 -10.47 -5.11
CA PHE A 171 10.33 -10.73 -5.64
C PHE A 171 10.24 -12.09 -6.33
N SER A 172 11.22 -12.46 -7.13
CA SER A 172 11.25 -13.76 -7.83
C SER A 172 11.10 -14.93 -6.87
N ARG A 173 11.89 -14.95 -5.77
CA ARG A 173 11.84 -16.01 -4.75
C ARG A 173 10.50 -16.05 -4.03
N LYS A 174 9.97 -14.90 -3.63
CA LYS A 174 8.74 -14.80 -2.85
C LYS A 174 7.49 -15.07 -3.68
N VAL A 175 7.42 -14.57 -4.90
CA VAL A 175 6.34 -14.89 -5.84
C VAL A 175 6.29 -16.39 -6.10
N ARG A 176 7.44 -17.03 -6.33
CA ARG A 176 7.50 -18.49 -6.47
C ARG A 176 6.95 -19.21 -5.25
N ARG A 177 7.33 -18.78 -4.03
CA ARG A 177 6.85 -19.38 -2.78
C ARG A 177 5.34 -19.21 -2.62
N LEU A 178 4.79 -18.03 -2.86
CA LEU A 178 3.35 -17.75 -2.79
C LEU A 178 2.57 -18.57 -3.81
N ARG A 179 3.06 -18.68 -5.06
CA ARG A 179 2.42 -19.51 -6.09
C ARG A 179 2.40 -20.99 -5.74
N LEU A 180 3.46 -21.51 -5.10
CA LEU A 180 3.50 -22.90 -4.60
C LEU A 180 2.46 -23.16 -3.49
N LEU A 181 2.08 -22.13 -2.73
CA LEU A 181 1.00 -22.17 -1.74
C LEU A 181 -0.38 -21.93 -2.36
N GLY A 182 -0.47 -21.71 -3.67
CA GLY A 182 -1.74 -21.46 -4.38
C GLY A 182 -2.22 -20.01 -4.36
N VAL A 183 -1.39 -19.05 -3.92
CA VAL A 183 -1.73 -17.61 -3.97
C VAL A 183 -1.56 -17.10 -5.40
N ASN A 184 -2.66 -16.67 -6.03
CA ASN A 184 -2.67 -16.16 -7.40
C ASN A 184 -2.70 -14.62 -7.46
N ASP A 185 -3.41 -14.00 -6.54
CA ASP A 185 -3.65 -12.56 -6.50
C ASP A 185 -2.53 -11.85 -5.71
N ILE A 186 -1.38 -11.67 -6.36
CA ILE A 186 -0.19 -11.05 -5.78
C ILE A 186 -0.01 -9.67 -6.43
N ILE A 187 0.21 -8.64 -5.59
CA ILE A 187 0.51 -7.28 -6.00
C ILE A 187 1.91 -6.93 -5.50
N LEU A 188 2.76 -6.40 -6.36
CA LEU A 188 4.12 -6.01 -6.00
C LEU A 188 4.15 -4.53 -5.58
N ASP A 189 4.81 -4.23 -4.45
CA ASP A 189 5.17 -2.86 -4.06
C ASP A 189 6.71 -2.76 -3.95
N PRO A 190 7.39 -1.97 -4.79
CA PRO A 190 8.84 -1.81 -4.74
C PRO A 190 9.38 -1.20 -3.45
N GLY A 191 8.53 -0.62 -2.59
CA GLY A 191 8.88 -0.12 -1.27
C GLY A 191 9.66 1.19 -1.31
N PHE A 192 9.15 2.20 -2.02
CA PHE A 192 9.70 3.55 -1.99
C PHE A 192 9.77 4.11 -0.58
N GLY A 193 10.91 4.70 -0.19
CA GLY A 193 11.14 5.24 1.15
C GLY A 193 11.49 4.20 2.22
N PHE A 194 11.61 2.92 1.84
CA PHE A 194 11.98 1.83 2.74
C PHE A 194 13.33 1.24 2.32
N SER A 195 14.30 1.23 3.25
CA SER A 195 15.65 0.67 3.04
C SER A 195 16.36 1.19 1.78
N LYS A 196 16.13 2.44 1.44
CA LYS A 196 16.67 3.10 0.25
C LYS A 196 17.06 4.55 0.55
N THR A 197 18.21 4.98 0.04
CA THR A 197 18.61 6.39 0.08
C THR A 197 17.73 7.25 -0.83
N LEU A 198 17.95 8.57 -0.85
CA LEU A 198 17.26 9.46 -1.77
C LEU A 198 17.54 9.05 -3.23
N GLU A 199 18.79 8.88 -3.58
CA GLU A 199 19.28 8.51 -4.92
C GLU A 199 18.74 7.14 -5.34
N GLN A 200 18.76 6.16 -4.44
CA GLN A 200 18.24 4.83 -4.67
C GLN A 200 16.73 4.81 -4.93
N ASN A 201 15.95 5.67 -4.28
CA ASN A 201 14.53 5.80 -4.59
C ASN A 201 14.31 6.33 -6.01
N TYR A 202 15.12 7.29 -6.49
CA TYR A 202 15.03 7.77 -7.87
C TYR A 202 15.56 6.76 -8.88
N GLN A 203 16.61 6.01 -8.54
CA GLN A 203 17.07 4.88 -9.33
C GLN A 203 15.95 3.82 -9.48
N LEU A 204 15.31 3.43 -8.38
CA LEU A 204 14.18 2.49 -8.40
C LEU A 204 13.03 3.02 -9.28
N MET A 205 12.71 4.30 -9.18
CA MET A 205 11.67 4.91 -10.00
C MET A 205 11.99 4.84 -11.49
N SER A 206 13.25 5.11 -11.88
CA SER A 206 13.67 5.05 -13.30
C SER A 206 13.65 3.64 -13.89
N HIS A 207 13.73 2.60 -13.05
CA HIS A 207 13.69 1.18 -13.43
C HIS A 207 12.32 0.51 -13.20
N LEU A 208 11.27 1.29 -12.89
CA LEU A 208 9.97 0.76 -12.51
C LEU A 208 9.36 -0.17 -13.58
N LYS A 209 9.60 0.12 -14.85
CA LYS A 209 9.12 -0.69 -15.98
C LYS A 209 9.64 -2.12 -15.97
N GLU A 210 10.79 -2.39 -15.36
CA GLU A 210 11.40 -3.73 -15.29
C GLU A 210 10.54 -4.73 -14.50
N PHE A 211 9.71 -4.24 -13.55
CA PHE A 211 8.78 -5.08 -12.80
C PHE A 211 7.73 -5.76 -13.69
N SER A 212 7.56 -5.31 -14.93
CA SER A 212 6.67 -5.96 -15.90
C SER A 212 7.04 -7.43 -16.19
N ILE A 213 8.29 -7.85 -15.94
CA ILE A 213 8.74 -9.24 -16.11
C ILE A 213 7.98 -10.24 -15.22
N PHE A 214 7.42 -9.78 -14.10
CA PHE A 214 6.63 -10.63 -13.21
C PHE A 214 5.22 -10.88 -13.70
N GLU A 215 4.72 -10.07 -14.65
CA GLU A 215 3.34 -10.09 -15.16
C GLU A 215 2.29 -9.90 -14.03
N LEU A 216 2.68 -9.32 -12.90
CA LEU A 216 1.85 -9.06 -11.73
C LEU A 216 1.48 -7.57 -11.65
N PRO A 217 0.36 -7.23 -10.99
CA PRO A 217 0.03 -5.84 -10.67
C PRO A 217 1.13 -5.16 -9.87
N LEU A 218 1.33 -3.88 -10.16
CA LEU A 218 2.33 -3.03 -9.49
C LEU A 218 1.62 -1.91 -8.74
N LEU A 219 1.83 -1.86 -7.42
CA LEU A 219 1.42 -0.75 -6.56
C LEU A 219 2.58 0.20 -6.35
N VAL A 220 2.29 1.50 -6.42
CA VAL A 220 3.27 2.56 -6.13
C VAL A 220 2.74 3.48 -5.05
N GLY A 221 3.49 3.56 -3.95
CA GLY A 221 3.20 4.45 -2.82
C GLY A 221 4.33 5.47 -2.62
N VAL A 222 4.24 6.64 -3.24
CA VAL A 222 5.22 7.74 -3.12
C VAL A 222 4.66 8.98 -2.44
N SER A 223 3.34 9.01 -2.20
CA SER A 223 2.62 10.18 -1.71
C SER A 223 3.25 10.75 -0.44
N ARG A 224 3.65 12.03 -0.54
CA ARG A 224 4.23 12.84 0.54
C ARG A 224 5.47 12.22 1.21
N LYS A 225 6.18 11.30 0.51
CA LYS A 225 7.39 10.64 1.04
C LYS A 225 8.61 11.54 1.00
N SER A 226 9.57 11.22 1.87
CA SER A 226 10.81 12.01 2.05
C SER A 226 11.64 12.18 0.78
N MET A 227 11.53 11.26 -0.17
CA MET A 227 12.21 11.40 -1.45
C MET A 227 11.76 12.66 -2.22
N ILE A 228 10.52 13.14 -1.99
CA ILE A 228 9.99 14.35 -2.62
C ILE A 228 10.46 15.61 -1.87
N TYR A 229 10.07 15.75 -0.60
CA TYR A 229 10.32 17.00 0.11
C TYR A 229 11.79 17.23 0.46
N LYS A 230 12.61 16.17 0.61
CA LYS A 230 14.07 16.33 0.77
C LYS A 230 14.74 16.84 -0.50
N LEU A 231 14.29 16.40 -1.68
CA LEU A 231 14.81 16.89 -2.96
C LEU A 231 14.42 18.35 -3.21
N LEU A 232 13.16 18.71 -2.90
CA LEU A 232 12.59 20.02 -3.20
C LEU A 232 12.83 21.07 -2.11
N GLY A 233 13.36 20.67 -0.94
CA GLY A 233 13.65 21.57 0.17
C GLY A 233 12.43 22.01 0.96
N GLY A 234 11.43 21.12 1.11
CA GLY A 234 10.17 21.40 1.82
C GLY A 234 9.84 20.41 2.92
N THR A 235 8.56 20.27 3.20
CA THR A 235 7.94 19.37 4.18
C THR A 235 6.98 18.38 3.49
N PRO A 236 6.44 17.37 4.19
CA PRO A 236 5.38 16.52 3.62
C PRO A 236 4.16 17.32 3.12
N ALA A 237 3.83 18.47 3.73
CA ALA A 237 2.72 19.32 3.30
C ALA A 237 2.96 19.95 1.92
N ASP A 238 4.23 20.25 1.58
CA ASP A 238 4.63 20.88 0.32
C ASP A 238 4.80 19.87 -0.83
N SER A 239 4.52 18.59 -0.59
CA SER A 239 4.89 17.50 -1.50
C SER A 239 3.83 17.16 -2.56
N LEU A 240 2.72 17.87 -2.62
CA LEU A 240 1.60 17.54 -3.52
C LEU A 240 2.04 17.53 -4.99
N ASN A 241 2.65 18.60 -5.46
CA ASN A 241 3.12 18.68 -6.85
C ASN A 241 4.14 17.58 -7.19
N GLY A 242 5.14 17.34 -6.33
CA GLY A 242 6.12 16.27 -6.52
C GLY A 242 5.49 14.87 -6.48
N THR A 243 4.46 14.68 -5.65
CA THR A 243 3.66 13.45 -5.62
C THR A 243 2.97 13.22 -6.96
N THR A 244 2.31 14.22 -7.51
CA THR A 244 1.61 14.13 -8.81
C THR A 244 2.59 13.83 -9.94
N VAL A 245 3.76 14.47 -9.96
CA VAL A 245 4.81 14.20 -10.95
C VAL A 245 5.26 12.74 -10.89
N LEU A 246 5.55 12.21 -9.69
CA LEU A 246 6.01 10.82 -9.54
C LEU A 246 4.91 9.80 -9.79
N ASN A 247 3.67 10.08 -9.41
CA ASN A 247 2.52 9.25 -9.74
C ASN A 247 2.31 9.17 -11.26
N THR A 248 2.40 10.31 -11.96
CA THR A 248 2.33 10.36 -13.43
C THR A 248 3.42 9.53 -14.07
N PHE A 249 4.67 9.65 -13.61
CA PHE A 249 5.78 8.85 -14.10
C PHE A 249 5.56 7.36 -13.83
N ALA A 250 5.07 7.00 -12.65
CA ALA A 250 4.75 5.62 -12.28
C ALA A 250 3.68 5.01 -13.20
N LEU A 251 2.60 5.74 -13.49
CA LEU A 251 1.55 5.31 -14.42
C LEU A 251 2.10 5.02 -15.82
N LEU A 252 2.95 5.90 -16.34
CA LEU A 252 3.60 5.72 -17.66
C LEU A 252 4.56 4.49 -17.68
N ASN A 253 5.04 4.07 -16.51
CA ASN A 253 5.94 2.93 -16.35
C ASN A 253 5.26 1.67 -15.79
N GLY A 254 3.93 1.60 -15.85
CA GLY A 254 3.17 0.38 -15.63
C GLY A 254 2.59 0.18 -14.24
N ALA A 255 2.55 1.21 -13.39
CA ALA A 255 1.81 1.17 -12.13
C ALA A 255 0.31 0.91 -12.40
N ASN A 256 -0.26 -0.03 -11.68
CA ASN A 256 -1.67 -0.40 -11.75
C ASN A 256 -2.46 0.15 -10.57
N ILE A 257 -1.79 0.46 -9.44
CA ILE A 257 -2.43 0.96 -8.22
C ILE A 257 -1.56 2.09 -7.67
N LEU A 258 -2.17 3.24 -7.38
CA LEU A 258 -1.54 4.35 -6.68
C LEU A 258 -2.04 4.41 -5.23
N ARG A 259 -1.14 4.24 -4.26
CA ARG A 259 -1.45 4.37 -2.82
C ARG A 259 -1.12 5.77 -2.35
N VAL A 260 -2.16 6.56 -2.00
CA VAL A 260 -2.03 8.02 -1.87
C VAL A 260 -2.79 8.61 -0.68
N HIS A 261 -2.33 9.79 -0.23
CA HIS A 261 -3.09 10.69 0.64
C HIS A 261 -4.01 11.61 -0.19
N ASP A 262 -3.55 12.07 -1.34
CA ASP A 262 -4.18 13.06 -2.21
C ASP A 262 -4.89 12.33 -3.35
N VAL A 263 -6.13 11.90 -3.08
CA VAL A 263 -6.90 11.00 -3.96
C VAL A 263 -7.30 11.69 -5.25
N ARG A 264 -7.83 12.93 -5.16
CA ARG A 264 -8.28 13.70 -6.32
C ARG A 264 -7.18 13.85 -7.37
N GLU A 265 -6.00 14.26 -6.96
CA GLU A 265 -4.86 14.49 -7.85
C GLU A 265 -4.35 13.20 -8.49
N ALA A 266 -4.45 12.07 -7.77
CA ALA A 266 -4.13 10.77 -8.33
C ALA A 266 -5.16 10.33 -9.39
N VAL A 267 -6.45 10.52 -9.14
CA VAL A 267 -7.53 10.26 -10.10
C VAL A 267 -7.39 11.14 -11.34
N GLU A 268 -7.09 12.43 -11.16
CA GLU A 268 -6.83 13.35 -12.26
C GLU A 268 -5.64 12.90 -13.12
N ALA A 269 -4.53 12.49 -12.48
CA ALA A 269 -3.36 11.96 -13.19
C ALA A 269 -3.72 10.71 -14.02
N ILE A 270 -4.50 9.76 -13.46
CA ILE A 270 -4.97 8.58 -14.21
C ILE A 270 -5.83 8.99 -15.41
N ARG A 271 -6.77 9.93 -15.23
CA ARG A 271 -7.64 10.38 -16.32
C ARG A 271 -6.85 11.05 -17.44
N VAL A 272 -5.90 11.92 -17.10
CA VAL A 272 -5.04 12.61 -18.10
C VAL A 272 -4.19 11.60 -18.88
N ILE A 273 -3.52 10.68 -18.18
CA ILE A 273 -2.70 9.66 -18.83
C ILE A 273 -3.54 8.71 -19.67
N GLY A 274 -4.74 8.35 -19.22
CA GLY A 274 -5.68 7.51 -19.96
C GLY A 274 -6.02 8.10 -21.35
N GLN A 275 -6.20 9.42 -21.45
CA GLN A 275 -6.44 10.10 -22.75
C GLN A 275 -5.22 10.03 -23.68
N MET A 276 -3.99 10.03 -23.12
CA MET A 276 -2.76 9.99 -23.92
C MET A 276 -2.40 8.59 -24.40
N THR A 277 -2.82 7.55 -23.66
CA THR A 277 -2.43 6.15 -23.94
C THR A 277 -3.53 5.35 -24.60
N ASN A 278 -4.71 5.93 -24.88
CA ASN A 278 -5.90 5.26 -25.43
C ASN A 278 -6.29 3.99 -24.64
N LYS A 279 -6.12 4.01 -23.33
CA LYS A 279 -6.47 2.93 -22.40
C LYS A 279 -7.69 3.29 -21.56
#